data_acd55d3e435c0d8ce9dcd24088b92e1a
#
_entry.id   acd55d3e435c0d8ce9dcd24088b92e1a
#
_cell.length_a   1.000
_cell.length_b   1.000
_cell.length_c   1.000
_cell.angle_alpha   90.00
_cell.angle_beta   90.00
_cell.angle_gamma   90.00
#
_symmetry.space_group_name_H-M   'P 1'
#
loop_
_entity.id
_entity.type
_entity.pdbx_description
1 polymer ?
#
loop_
_entity_poly.entity_id
_entity_poly.type
_entity_poly.pdbx_seq_one_letter_code
_entity_poly.pdbx_strand_id
1 'polypeptide(L)'
;ISRDRKKLDICVADLNSGKVEVLIEDRTNTYFYETKPVYLINNESEMIHWSERDGWGHFYRYDSNGNLINRITSGSFHSFNIKHVDLKSNTLYFSAHGINKTIDPYYEHTYKVSLSGGKPKVLNNGNYNTSTQPSDNHKYFVNNFSRVNTVPKSELRNSDGLLVMSLEEADLSELFNSGYQFPETFKAKAEDGITDLYGVMYKPFNFDDKKKYPLLEYVYPGPQTESVNKSFSVRMDRLDRMAQLGFVVITLGNRGGHPHRSKWYHNYGYGNLRDYGLADKKYVAEQLANKHSFIDINKVGIYGHSGGGF
;
A
#
# COMPACT_ATOMS: atom_id res chain seq x y z
N ILE A 1 9.28 -22.39 1.38
CA ILE A 1 7.90 -22.23 1.83
C ILE A 1 7.10 -23.51 1.57
N SER A 2 6.24 -23.92 2.51
CA SER A 2 5.38 -25.10 2.36
C SER A 2 4.28 -24.89 1.29
N ARG A 3 3.75 -25.99 0.74
CA ARG A 3 2.71 -25.95 -0.28
C ARG A 3 1.41 -25.29 0.22
N ASP A 4 1.06 -25.48 1.48
CA ASP A 4 -0.10 -24.84 2.13
C ASP A 4 0.18 -23.39 2.57
N ARG A 5 1.40 -22.90 2.32
CA ARG A 5 1.89 -21.56 2.64
C ARG A 5 1.83 -21.21 4.14
N LYS A 6 1.83 -22.18 5.01
CA LYS A 6 1.80 -21.97 6.47
C LYS A 6 3.15 -22.03 7.15
N LYS A 7 4.17 -22.50 6.45
CA LYS A 7 5.56 -22.65 6.95
C LYS A 7 6.51 -21.96 5.98
N LEU A 8 7.36 -21.09 6.50
CA LEU A 8 8.48 -20.47 5.80
C LEU A 8 9.75 -20.77 6.58
N ASP A 9 10.70 -21.44 5.94
CA ASP A 9 12.01 -21.74 6.51
C ASP A 9 13.08 -21.01 5.68
N ILE A 10 13.97 -20.30 6.36
CA ILE A 10 15.19 -19.75 5.79
C ILE A 10 16.30 -20.75 6.12
N CYS A 11 16.95 -21.24 5.09
CA CYS A 11 17.93 -22.32 5.21
C CYS A 11 19.30 -21.87 4.70
N VAL A 12 20.34 -22.46 5.24
CA VAL A 12 21.70 -22.43 4.69
C VAL A 12 22.03 -23.83 4.15
N ALA A 13 22.71 -23.86 3.01
CA ALA A 13 23.23 -25.11 2.41
C ALA A 13 24.76 -25.08 2.35
N ASP A 14 25.40 -26.10 2.88
CA ASP A 14 26.83 -26.32 2.70
C ASP A 14 27.07 -26.91 1.30
N LEU A 15 27.80 -26.20 0.46
CA LEU A 15 28.01 -26.57 -0.94
C LEU A 15 28.91 -27.77 -1.12
N ASN A 16 29.73 -28.14 -0.13
CA ASN A 16 30.64 -29.29 -0.21
C ASN A 16 29.96 -30.59 0.20
N SER A 17 29.20 -30.54 1.30
CA SER A 17 28.53 -31.71 1.85
C SER A 17 27.08 -31.87 1.35
N GLY A 18 26.48 -30.83 0.81
CA GLY A 18 25.05 -30.79 0.45
C GLY A 18 24.11 -30.74 1.66
N LYS A 19 24.65 -30.58 2.88
CA LYS A 19 23.85 -30.52 4.10
C LYS A 19 23.07 -29.22 4.13
N VAL A 20 21.76 -29.29 4.44
CA VAL A 20 20.88 -28.15 4.60
C VAL A 20 20.46 -28.02 6.06
N GLU A 21 20.60 -26.83 6.62
CA GLU A 21 20.20 -26.50 7.97
C GLU A 21 19.18 -25.34 7.96
N VAL A 22 18.17 -25.42 8.83
CA VAL A 22 17.16 -24.36 8.99
C VAL A 22 17.68 -23.34 10.00
N LEU A 23 17.81 -22.09 9.58
CA LEU A 23 18.25 -20.97 10.43
C LEU A 23 17.06 -20.23 11.08
N ILE A 24 16.01 -19.95 10.30
CA ILE A 24 14.85 -19.20 10.79
C ILE A 24 13.58 -19.93 10.38
N GLU A 25 12.66 -20.07 11.32
CA GLU A 25 11.35 -20.64 11.09
C GLU A 25 10.26 -19.60 11.31
N ASP A 26 9.45 -19.35 10.30
CA ASP A 26 8.20 -18.60 10.43
C ASP A 26 7.00 -19.53 10.25
N ARG A 27 5.99 -19.35 11.09
CA ARG A 27 4.77 -20.17 11.10
C ARG A 27 3.53 -19.27 11.17
N THR A 28 2.46 -19.68 10.51
CA THR A 28 1.18 -18.96 10.54
C THR A 28 0.02 -19.96 10.54
N ASN A 29 -1.08 -19.56 11.13
CA ASN A 29 -2.32 -20.35 11.09
C ASN A 29 -3.15 -20.11 9.82
N THR A 30 -2.84 -19.07 9.05
CA THR A 30 -3.49 -18.73 7.77
C THR A 30 -2.56 -19.06 6.60
N TYR A 31 -1.93 -18.04 6.00
CA TYR A 31 -0.97 -18.23 4.92
C TYR A 31 0.04 -17.07 4.86
N PHE A 32 1.21 -17.34 4.29
CA PHE A 32 2.16 -16.31 3.88
C PHE A 32 1.79 -15.82 2.48
N TYR A 33 1.31 -14.60 2.37
CA TYR A 33 1.05 -13.96 1.09
C TYR A 33 2.36 -13.55 0.42
N GLU A 34 3.15 -12.73 1.11
CA GLU A 34 4.46 -12.30 0.68
C GLU A 34 5.58 -13.09 1.36
N THR A 35 6.67 -13.27 0.63
CA THR A 35 7.96 -13.70 1.15
C THR A 35 9.03 -12.78 0.56
N LYS A 36 9.96 -12.33 1.38
CA LYS A 36 11.04 -11.46 0.91
C LYS A 36 12.38 -12.18 1.07
N PRO A 37 13.33 -11.96 0.15
CA PRO A 37 14.69 -12.43 0.33
C PRO A 37 15.28 -11.92 1.64
N VAL A 38 16.14 -12.70 2.23
CA VAL A 38 16.96 -12.26 3.37
C VAL A 38 17.98 -11.24 2.87
N TYR A 39 18.17 -10.17 3.61
CA TYR A 39 19.16 -9.14 3.31
C TYR A 39 20.39 -9.35 4.18
N LEU A 40 21.52 -9.79 3.58
CA LEU A 40 22.77 -10.05 4.28
C LEU A 40 23.52 -8.74 4.57
N ILE A 41 24.07 -8.61 5.76
CA ILE A 41 24.86 -7.45 6.22
C ILE A 41 26.12 -7.90 6.98
N ASN A 42 27.02 -6.97 7.30
CA ASN A 42 28.25 -7.23 8.06
C ASN A 42 29.11 -8.38 7.48
N ASN A 43 29.39 -8.36 6.17
CA ASN A 43 30.09 -9.46 5.48
C ASN A 43 29.43 -10.81 5.73
N GLU A 44 28.09 -10.83 5.62
CA GLU A 44 27.24 -12.03 5.76
C GLU A 44 27.20 -12.64 7.18
N SER A 45 27.82 -11.97 8.17
CA SER A 45 27.75 -12.44 9.56
C SER A 45 26.40 -12.15 10.24
N GLU A 46 25.57 -11.34 9.59
CA GLU A 46 24.23 -11.02 10.06
C GLU A 46 23.24 -10.92 8.89
N MET A 47 21.96 -11.05 9.22
CA MET A 47 20.89 -10.97 8.23
C MET A 47 19.69 -10.20 8.75
N ILE A 48 18.98 -9.53 7.83
CA ILE A 48 17.68 -8.92 8.09
C ILE A 48 16.62 -9.75 7.38
N HIS A 49 15.69 -10.28 8.15
CA HIS A 49 14.52 -11.03 7.69
C HIS A 49 13.26 -10.22 7.89
N TRP A 50 12.39 -10.20 6.87
CA TRP A 50 11.06 -9.59 6.96
C TRP A 50 10.02 -10.64 7.35
N SER A 51 9.16 -10.33 8.33
CA SER A 51 8.15 -11.26 8.82
C SER A 51 6.88 -10.54 9.29
N GLU A 52 5.72 -11.18 9.13
CA GLU A 52 4.42 -10.74 9.65
C GLU A 52 4.04 -11.42 10.97
N ARG A 53 4.98 -12.03 11.68
CA ARG A 53 4.73 -12.82 12.90
C ARG A 53 3.99 -12.04 14.01
N ASP A 54 4.13 -10.71 14.04
CA ASP A 54 3.48 -9.81 14.99
C ASP A 54 2.18 -9.18 14.45
N GLY A 55 1.63 -9.72 13.35
CA GLY A 55 0.40 -9.21 12.72
C GLY A 55 0.60 -8.01 11.79
N TRP A 56 1.86 -7.55 11.60
CA TRP A 56 2.28 -6.50 10.67
C TRP A 56 3.63 -6.87 10.06
N GLY A 57 3.91 -6.39 8.85
CA GLY A 57 5.19 -6.62 8.20
C GLY A 57 6.30 -5.81 8.86
N HIS A 58 7.29 -6.49 9.42
CA HIS A 58 8.42 -5.89 10.13
C HIS A 58 9.75 -6.53 9.80
N PHE A 59 10.85 -5.81 10.05
CA PHE A 59 12.21 -6.28 9.89
C PHE A 59 12.79 -6.76 11.21
N TYR A 60 13.44 -7.92 11.17
CA TYR A 60 14.10 -8.59 12.29
C TYR A 60 15.56 -8.87 11.93
N ARG A 61 16.48 -8.60 12.86
CA ARG A 61 17.93 -8.82 12.68
C ARG A 61 18.35 -10.11 13.38
N TYR A 62 19.11 -10.91 12.67
CA TYR A 62 19.62 -12.20 13.13
C TYR A 62 21.13 -12.29 12.93
N ASP A 63 21.81 -13.13 13.71
CA ASP A 63 23.18 -13.54 13.43
C ASP A 63 23.24 -14.62 12.32
N SER A 64 24.45 -15.02 11.91
CA SER A 64 24.67 -16.06 10.90
C SER A 64 24.19 -17.47 11.33
N ASN A 65 23.96 -17.71 12.61
CA ASN A 65 23.45 -18.95 13.15
C ASN A 65 21.92 -18.98 13.25
N GLY A 66 21.23 -17.90 12.85
CA GLY A 66 19.77 -17.78 12.94
C GLY A 66 19.25 -17.36 14.32
N ASN A 67 20.14 -16.91 15.24
CA ASN A 67 19.69 -16.36 16.52
C ASN A 67 19.17 -14.93 16.33
N LEU A 68 17.99 -14.65 16.86
CA LEU A 68 17.41 -13.31 16.83
C LEU A 68 18.22 -12.33 17.68
N ILE A 69 18.79 -11.30 17.03
CA ILE A 69 19.48 -10.21 17.72
C ILE A 69 18.46 -9.22 18.26
N ASN A 70 17.62 -8.67 17.36
CA ASN A 70 16.54 -7.75 17.75
C ASN A 70 15.50 -7.57 16.64
N ARG A 71 14.36 -6.98 17.02
CA ARG A 71 13.38 -6.44 16.08
C ARG A 71 13.75 -5.00 15.72
N ILE A 72 13.93 -4.70 14.41
CA ILE A 72 14.32 -3.38 13.92
C ILE A 72 13.12 -2.43 13.86
N THR A 73 11.98 -2.90 13.30
CA THR A 73 10.76 -2.11 13.20
C THR A 73 9.63 -2.73 14.00
N SER A 74 8.74 -1.91 14.57
CA SER A 74 7.61 -2.39 15.38
C SER A 74 6.50 -1.37 15.43
N GLY A 75 5.25 -1.84 15.56
CA GLY A 75 4.06 -1.00 15.68
C GLY A 75 2.95 -1.38 14.72
N SER A 76 1.85 -0.61 14.72
CA SER A 76 0.69 -0.89 13.87
C SER A 76 0.89 -0.28 12.46
N PHE A 77 1.88 -0.74 11.72
CA PHE A 77 2.19 -0.32 10.36
C PHE A 77 2.91 -1.42 9.59
N HIS A 78 2.91 -1.31 8.26
CA HIS A 78 3.52 -2.30 7.38
C HIS A 78 4.80 -1.75 6.75
N SER A 79 5.97 -2.30 7.11
CA SER A 79 7.25 -2.06 6.42
C SER A 79 7.47 -3.13 5.37
N PHE A 80 8.04 -2.79 4.19
CA PHE A 80 8.07 -3.79 3.13
C PHE A 80 9.33 -3.81 2.25
N ASN A 81 10.00 -2.70 1.95
CA ASN A 81 11.20 -2.69 1.10
C ASN A 81 12.37 -2.04 1.82
N ILE A 82 13.49 -2.76 1.90
CA ILE A 82 14.77 -2.19 2.27
C ILE A 82 15.28 -1.38 1.08
N LYS A 83 15.53 -0.09 1.30
CA LYS A 83 16.13 0.81 0.30
C LYS A 83 17.66 0.81 0.41
N HIS A 84 18.19 0.78 1.63
CA HIS A 84 19.61 0.79 1.93
C HIS A 84 19.88 0.44 3.40
N VAL A 85 21.05 -0.14 3.67
CA VAL A 85 21.58 -0.33 5.02
C VAL A 85 22.92 0.38 5.12
N ASP A 86 23.00 1.40 5.96
CA ASP A 86 24.25 2.09 6.29
C ASP A 86 24.81 1.53 7.60
N LEU A 87 25.80 0.64 7.46
CA LEU A 87 26.46 0.02 8.59
C LEU A 87 27.30 0.99 9.43
N LYS A 88 27.82 2.08 8.81
CA LYS A 88 28.64 3.08 9.52
C LYS A 88 27.81 3.88 10.51
N SER A 89 26.60 4.26 10.10
CA SER A 89 25.66 4.98 10.97
C SER A 89 24.68 4.06 11.69
N ASN A 90 24.80 2.73 11.53
CA ASN A 90 23.89 1.72 12.08
C ASN A 90 22.42 1.99 11.71
N THR A 91 22.14 2.32 10.44
CA THR A 91 20.84 2.82 9.99
C THR A 91 20.25 1.96 8.86
N LEU A 92 18.97 1.59 8.99
CA LEU A 92 18.13 1.01 7.94
C LEU A 92 17.27 2.10 7.30
N TYR A 93 17.31 2.19 5.96
CA TYR A 93 16.39 2.99 5.13
C TYR A 93 15.38 2.06 4.46
N PHE A 94 14.09 2.36 4.59
CA PHE A 94 13.04 1.45 4.15
C PHE A 94 11.74 2.17 3.76
N SER A 95 10.90 1.49 2.98
CA SER A 95 9.54 1.94 2.70
C SER A 95 8.54 1.35 3.70
N ALA A 96 7.53 2.15 4.07
CA ALA A 96 6.43 1.69 4.91
C ALA A 96 5.12 2.39 4.58
N HIS A 97 4.02 1.72 4.96
CA HIS A 97 2.65 2.19 4.91
C HIS A 97 2.08 2.33 6.33
N GLY A 98 1.24 3.36 6.55
CA GLY A 98 0.42 3.46 7.76
C GLY A 98 1.14 3.86 9.05
N ILE A 99 2.37 4.38 9.01
CA ILE A 99 3.03 4.96 10.19
C ILE A 99 2.33 6.26 10.60
N ASN A 100 2.07 7.16 9.65
CA ASN A 100 1.28 8.35 9.89
C ASN A 100 -0.22 7.98 9.87
N LYS A 101 -0.89 8.11 11.03
CA LYS A 101 -2.30 7.75 11.19
C LYS A 101 -3.29 8.80 10.70
N THR A 102 -2.81 9.98 10.30
CA THR A 102 -3.66 11.11 9.87
C THR A 102 -3.91 11.16 8.36
N ILE A 103 -3.23 10.30 7.59
CA ILE A 103 -3.33 10.22 6.13
C ILE A 103 -3.84 8.84 5.69
N ASP A 104 -4.06 8.66 4.39
CA ASP A 104 -4.42 7.36 3.81
C ASP A 104 -3.33 6.31 4.17
N PRO A 105 -3.68 5.20 4.84
CA PRO A 105 -2.71 4.21 5.31
C PRO A 105 -2.00 3.45 4.17
N TYR A 106 -2.47 3.61 2.94
CA TYR A 106 -1.84 3.01 1.76
C TYR A 106 -0.80 3.92 1.08
N TYR A 107 -0.61 5.16 1.57
CA TYR A 107 0.46 6.01 1.05
C TYR A 107 1.82 5.48 1.49
N GLU A 108 2.68 5.22 0.51
CA GLU A 108 4.07 4.84 0.74
C GLU A 108 4.90 6.06 1.14
N HIS A 109 5.70 5.89 2.18
CA HIS A 109 6.74 6.86 2.54
C HIS A 109 8.05 6.14 2.84
N THR A 110 9.16 6.88 2.70
CA THR A 110 10.49 6.41 3.05
C THR A 110 10.86 6.85 4.45
N TYR A 111 11.40 5.92 5.21
CA TYR A 111 11.79 6.09 6.61
C TYR A 111 13.22 5.63 6.83
N LYS A 112 13.80 6.09 7.92
CA LYS A 112 15.01 5.52 8.47
C LYS A 112 14.83 5.18 9.95
N VAL A 113 15.55 4.14 10.40
CA VAL A 113 15.54 3.68 11.80
C VAL A 113 16.90 3.09 12.13
N SER A 114 17.32 3.10 13.39
CA SER A 114 18.52 2.36 13.81
C SER A 114 18.34 0.87 13.61
N LEU A 115 19.40 0.15 13.20
CA LEU A 115 19.42 -1.32 13.17
C LEU A 115 19.18 -1.94 14.56
N SER A 116 19.43 -1.19 15.63
CA SER A 116 19.10 -1.59 17.01
C SER A 116 17.62 -1.37 17.37
N GLY A 117 16.81 -0.90 16.43
CA GLY A 117 15.40 -0.58 16.66
C GLY A 117 15.15 0.86 17.07
N GLY A 118 13.88 1.16 17.36
CA GLY A 118 13.45 2.49 17.80
C GLY A 118 12.35 3.08 16.92
N LYS A 119 12.08 4.38 17.08
CA LYS A 119 11.03 5.08 16.34
C LYS A 119 11.52 5.47 14.94
N PRO A 120 10.84 5.03 13.86
CA PRO A 120 11.19 5.44 12.52
C PRO A 120 11.05 6.95 12.31
N LYS A 121 12.03 7.55 11.61
CA LYS A 121 12.00 8.93 11.15
C LYS A 121 11.62 8.97 9.67
N VAL A 122 10.57 9.74 9.33
CA VAL A 122 10.15 9.93 7.93
C VAL A 122 11.14 10.85 7.20
N LEU A 123 11.41 10.55 5.91
CA LEU A 123 12.33 11.31 5.07
C LEU A 123 11.61 12.18 4.01
N ASN A 124 10.37 11.86 3.68
CA ASN A 124 9.56 12.53 2.65
C ASN A 124 8.13 12.78 3.15
N ASN A 125 8.02 13.47 4.30
CA ASN A 125 6.74 13.72 4.94
C ASN A 125 5.77 14.50 4.04
N GLY A 126 4.49 14.14 4.12
CA GLY A 126 3.41 14.81 3.38
C GLY A 126 2.15 13.93 3.30
N ASN A 127 1.06 14.52 2.86
CA ASN A 127 -0.20 13.79 2.62
C ASN A 127 -0.27 13.40 1.13
N TYR A 128 0.65 12.54 0.71
CA TYR A 128 0.76 12.00 -0.67
C TYR A 128 1.24 10.57 -0.65
N ASN A 129 0.98 9.86 -1.74
CA ASN A 129 1.72 8.65 -2.06
C ASN A 129 3.06 9.04 -2.69
N THR A 130 4.14 8.37 -2.31
CA THR A 130 5.49 8.71 -2.76
C THR A 130 6.18 7.51 -3.40
N SER A 131 7.13 7.80 -4.31
CA SER A 131 8.07 6.83 -4.86
C SER A 131 9.47 7.42 -4.79
N THR A 132 10.41 6.72 -4.19
CA THR A 132 11.77 7.21 -3.98
C THR A 132 12.80 6.39 -4.73
N GLN A 133 13.74 7.09 -5.38
CA GLN A 133 14.89 6.53 -6.08
C GLN A 133 16.16 7.05 -5.41
N PRO A 134 16.92 6.22 -4.68
CA PRO A 134 18.19 6.64 -4.09
C PRO A 134 19.27 6.80 -5.16
N SER A 135 20.22 7.72 -4.91
CA SER A 135 21.50 7.80 -5.65
C SER A 135 22.41 6.63 -5.28
N ASP A 136 23.37 6.29 -6.13
CA ASP A 136 24.30 5.17 -5.91
C ASP A 136 25.09 5.30 -4.61
N ASN A 137 25.44 6.54 -4.23
CA ASN A 137 26.16 6.82 -2.99
C ASN A 137 25.25 7.01 -1.76
N HIS A 138 23.92 6.84 -1.93
CA HIS A 138 22.88 6.97 -0.91
C HIS A 138 22.85 8.30 -0.12
N LYS A 139 23.53 9.35 -0.63
CA LYS A 139 23.53 10.68 0.00
C LYS A 139 22.30 11.50 -0.35
N TYR A 140 21.67 11.17 -1.47
CA TYR A 140 20.49 11.85 -2.00
C TYR A 140 19.47 10.84 -2.49
N PHE A 141 18.22 11.28 -2.65
CA PHE A 141 17.20 10.53 -3.35
C PHE A 141 16.24 11.48 -4.08
N VAL A 142 15.78 11.04 -5.24
CA VAL A 142 14.66 11.67 -5.93
C VAL A 142 13.38 11.17 -5.28
N ASN A 143 12.48 12.08 -4.94
CA ASN A 143 11.16 11.81 -4.38
C ASN A 143 10.10 12.27 -5.38
N ASN A 144 9.39 11.33 -5.99
CA ASN A 144 8.21 11.59 -6.80
C ASN A 144 6.96 11.41 -5.94
N PHE A 145 6.03 12.35 -5.98
CA PHE A 145 4.86 12.30 -5.13
C PHE A 145 3.62 12.92 -5.76
N SER A 146 2.48 12.32 -5.48
CA SER A 146 1.15 12.84 -5.80
C SER A 146 0.08 12.09 -5.02
N ARG A 147 -1.14 12.61 -5.07
CA ARG A 147 -2.39 11.86 -4.84
C ARG A 147 -3.13 11.75 -6.17
N VAL A 148 -4.21 10.98 -6.20
CA VAL A 148 -5.09 10.90 -7.38
C VAL A 148 -5.64 12.27 -7.81
N ASN A 149 -5.70 13.22 -6.88
CA ASN A 149 -6.27 14.57 -7.03
C ASN A 149 -5.26 15.69 -6.81
N THR A 150 -3.98 15.44 -7.09
CA THR A 150 -2.94 16.49 -7.07
C THR A 150 -2.03 16.37 -8.27
N VAL A 151 -1.49 17.48 -8.71
CA VAL A 151 -0.46 17.53 -9.74
C VAL A 151 0.77 16.75 -9.25
N PRO A 152 1.36 15.85 -10.07
CA PRO A 152 2.60 15.16 -9.72
C PRO A 152 3.78 16.11 -9.60
N LYS A 153 4.63 15.86 -8.60
CA LYS A 153 5.85 16.65 -8.35
C LYS A 153 7.04 15.73 -8.09
N SER A 154 8.21 16.25 -8.43
CA SER A 154 9.51 15.61 -8.18
C SER A 154 10.45 16.57 -7.47
N GLU A 155 11.21 16.06 -6.51
CA GLU A 155 12.16 16.83 -5.74
C GLU A 155 13.40 16.00 -5.39
N LEU A 156 14.53 16.67 -5.16
CA LEU A 156 15.75 16.07 -4.64
C LEU A 156 15.83 16.32 -3.14
N ARG A 157 16.04 15.24 -2.37
CA ARG A 157 16.25 15.27 -0.92
C ARG A 157 17.56 14.63 -0.55
N ASN A 158 18.17 15.07 0.56
CA ASN A 158 19.32 14.38 1.12
C ASN A 158 18.90 13.19 2.00
N SER A 159 19.87 12.39 2.46
CA SER A 159 19.66 11.20 3.30
C SER A 159 19.02 11.50 4.67
N ASP A 160 18.94 12.75 5.10
CA ASP A 160 18.22 13.20 6.29
C ASP A 160 16.77 13.58 6.03
N GLY A 161 16.37 13.60 4.74
CA GLY A 161 15.06 14.00 4.26
C GLY A 161 14.89 15.50 4.05
N LEU A 162 15.98 16.29 4.13
CA LEU A 162 15.91 17.73 3.86
C LEU A 162 15.80 17.98 2.36
N LEU A 163 14.91 18.87 1.97
CA LEU A 163 14.75 19.31 0.58
C LEU A 163 16.03 20.01 0.12
N VAL A 164 16.60 19.55 -0.99
CA VAL A 164 17.74 20.16 -1.66
C VAL A 164 17.26 21.11 -2.75
N MET A 165 16.35 20.62 -3.62
CA MET A 165 15.75 21.42 -4.68
C MET A 165 14.47 20.76 -5.21
N SER A 166 13.55 21.56 -5.75
CA SER A 166 12.49 21.08 -6.62
C SER A 166 13.08 20.72 -7.98
N LEU A 167 12.60 19.60 -8.55
CA LEU A 167 13.06 19.13 -9.87
C LEU A 167 12.03 19.44 -10.93
N GLU A 168 10.79 18.99 -10.74
CA GLU A 168 9.74 19.10 -11.75
C GLU A 168 8.35 19.11 -11.12
N GLU A 169 7.42 19.80 -11.77
CA GLU A 169 5.98 19.75 -11.55
C GLU A 169 5.29 19.56 -12.89
N ALA A 170 4.41 18.54 -12.98
CA ALA A 170 3.73 18.26 -14.24
C ALA A 170 2.81 19.42 -14.65
N ASP A 171 2.86 19.83 -15.91
CA ASP A 171 1.90 20.76 -16.47
C ASP A 171 0.65 19.99 -16.93
N LEU A 172 -0.48 20.25 -16.27
CA LEU A 172 -1.78 19.66 -16.58
C LEU A 172 -2.74 20.67 -17.23
N SER A 173 -2.25 21.81 -17.69
CA SER A 173 -3.07 22.91 -18.23
C SER A 173 -3.96 22.45 -19.38
N GLU A 174 -3.43 21.73 -20.36
CA GLU A 174 -4.21 21.21 -21.48
C GLU A 174 -5.26 20.19 -21.05
N LEU A 175 -4.94 19.36 -20.05
CA LEU A 175 -5.88 18.41 -19.49
C LEU A 175 -7.06 19.13 -18.83
N PHE A 176 -6.81 20.17 -18.03
CA PHE A 176 -7.87 20.98 -17.42
C PHE A 176 -8.66 21.78 -18.45
N ASN A 177 -8.01 22.32 -19.47
CA ASN A 177 -8.68 23.01 -20.57
C ASN A 177 -9.61 22.09 -21.36
N SER A 178 -9.38 20.77 -21.38
CA SER A 178 -10.28 19.77 -21.97
C SER A 178 -11.49 19.43 -21.08
N GLY A 179 -11.59 20.05 -19.90
CA GLY A 179 -12.69 19.83 -18.95
C GLY A 179 -12.42 18.79 -17.88
N TYR A 180 -11.20 18.21 -17.84
CA TYR A 180 -10.83 17.23 -16.81
C TYR A 180 -11.01 17.81 -15.41
N GLN A 181 -11.56 16.98 -14.52
CA GLN A 181 -11.66 17.26 -13.09
C GLN A 181 -11.02 16.13 -12.31
N PHE A 182 -10.27 16.49 -11.26
CA PHE A 182 -9.71 15.49 -10.37
C PHE A 182 -10.81 14.65 -9.72
N PRO A 183 -10.58 13.35 -9.54
CA PRO A 183 -11.45 12.51 -8.74
C PRO A 183 -11.36 12.90 -7.26
N GLU A 184 -12.36 12.50 -6.48
CA GLU A 184 -12.42 12.76 -5.04
C GLU A 184 -12.03 11.54 -4.24
N THR A 185 -11.12 11.70 -3.27
CA THR A 185 -10.85 10.64 -2.29
C THR A 185 -11.92 10.66 -1.20
N PHE A 186 -12.32 9.49 -0.74
CA PHE A 186 -13.24 9.37 0.39
C PHE A 186 -12.82 8.27 1.37
N LYS A 187 -13.34 8.38 2.57
CA LYS A 187 -13.25 7.37 3.62
C LYS A 187 -14.66 7.03 4.08
N ALA A 188 -14.94 5.74 4.26
CA ALA A 188 -16.20 5.22 4.73
C ALA A 188 -15.95 4.08 5.72
N LYS A 189 -16.99 3.66 6.44
CA LYS A 189 -16.92 2.49 7.32
C LYS A 189 -17.25 1.22 6.54
N ALA A 190 -16.55 0.13 6.86
CA ALA A 190 -16.95 -1.20 6.46
C ALA A 190 -18.30 -1.59 7.11
N GLU A 191 -18.87 -2.69 6.69
CA GLU A 191 -20.15 -3.20 7.21
C GLU A 191 -20.11 -3.44 8.73
N ASP A 192 -18.94 -3.70 9.32
CA ASP A 192 -18.75 -3.82 10.76
C ASP A 192 -18.91 -2.50 11.54
N GLY A 193 -19.07 -1.36 10.85
CA GLY A 193 -19.18 -0.03 11.44
C GLY A 193 -17.89 0.50 12.08
N ILE A 194 -16.80 -0.25 12.07
CA ILE A 194 -15.54 0.04 12.78
C ILE A 194 -14.39 0.28 11.80
N THR A 195 -14.19 -0.63 10.86
CA THR A 195 -13.05 -0.63 9.93
C THR A 195 -13.17 0.51 8.93
N ASP A 196 -12.15 1.35 8.84
CA ASP A 196 -12.06 2.39 7.81
C ASP A 196 -11.66 1.79 6.46
N LEU A 197 -12.45 2.07 5.44
CA LEU A 197 -12.20 1.79 4.03
C LEU A 197 -11.91 3.09 3.29
N TYR A 198 -11.04 3.01 2.28
CA TYR A 198 -10.57 4.17 1.52
C TYR A 198 -10.90 3.95 0.05
N GLY A 199 -11.47 4.96 -0.57
CA GLY A 199 -11.93 4.90 -1.95
C GLY A 199 -11.69 6.18 -2.74
N VAL A 200 -12.00 6.10 -4.04
CA VAL A 200 -11.94 7.21 -4.99
C VAL A 200 -13.26 7.25 -5.76
N MET A 201 -13.81 8.46 -5.90
CA MET A 201 -15.03 8.75 -6.64
C MET A 201 -14.69 9.58 -7.87
N TYR A 202 -15.14 9.12 -9.02
CA TYR A 202 -14.99 9.76 -10.32
C TYR A 202 -16.35 10.28 -10.78
N LYS A 203 -16.37 11.50 -11.27
CA LYS A 203 -17.58 12.19 -11.73
C LYS A 203 -17.45 12.56 -13.21
N PRO A 204 -18.56 12.71 -13.95
CA PRO A 204 -18.51 13.29 -15.30
C PRO A 204 -17.86 14.67 -15.29
N PHE A 205 -17.16 15.08 -16.35
CA PHE A 205 -16.56 16.41 -16.45
C PHE A 205 -17.63 17.54 -16.46
N ASN A 206 -18.82 17.24 -16.94
CA ASN A 206 -19.99 18.13 -16.91
C ASN A 206 -20.90 17.84 -15.71
N PHE A 207 -20.33 17.40 -14.59
CA PHE A 207 -21.06 17.07 -13.37
C PHE A 207 -21.90 18.25 -12.86
N ASP A 208 -23.16 17.96 -12.50
CA ASP A 208 -24.12 18.90 -11.95
C ASP A 208 -24.71 18.29 -10.67
N ASP A 209 -24.44 18.86 -9.53
CA ASP A 209 -24.85 18.37 -8.22
C ASP A 209 -26.38 18.38 -7.98
N LYS A 210 -27.12 19.06 -8.86
CA LYS A 210 -28.60 19.09 -8.87
C LYS A 210 -29.21 17.89 -9.59
N LYS A 211 -28.42 17.14 -10.36
CA LYS A 211 -28.86 15.94 -11.06
C LYS A 211 -28.61 14.69 -10.22
N LYS A 212 -29.33 13.62 -10.55
CA LYS A 212 -29.08 12.30 -10.00
C LYS A 212 -28.35 11.44 -11.02
N TYR A 213 -27.34 10.74 -10.54
CA TYR A 213 -26.50 9.85 -11.34
C TYR A 213 -26.60 8.42 -10.84
N PRO A 214 -26.69 7.43 -11.72
CA PRO A 214 -26.50 6.05 -11.32
C PRO A 214 -25.09 5.84 -10.77
N LEU A 215 -24.98 5.01 -9.73
CA LEU A 215 -23.70 4.64 -9.13
C LEU A 215 -23.14 3.40 -9.80
N LEU A 216 -21.90 3.44 -10.23
CA LEU A 216 -21.20 2.30 -10.80
C LEU A 216 -19.97 2.00 -9.95
N GLU A 217 -19.86 0.80 -9.40
CA GLU A 217 -18.73 0.38 -8.60
C GLU A 217 -17.80 -0.54 -9.39
N TYR A 218 -16.53 -0.15 -9.50
CA TYR A 218 -15.47 -1.02 -9.98
C TYR A 218 -14.89 -1.83 -8.84
N VAL A 219 -14.86 -3.15 -9.00
CA VAL A 219 -14.39 -4.06 -7.96
C VAL A 219 -13.17 -4.85 -8.39
N TYR A 220 -12.25 -4.97 -7.43
CA TYR A 220 -11.23 -6.00 -7.39
C TYR A 220 -11.00 -6.34 -5.92
N PRO A 221 -11.54 -7.47 -5.43
CA PRO A 221 -11.70 -7.71 -3.99
C PRO A 221 -10.40 -8.08 -3.26
N GLY A 222 -9.30 -8.27 -3.97
CA GLY A 222 -8.04 -8.74 -3.39
C GLY A 222 -7.80 -10.22 -3.65
N PRO A 223 -6.97 -10.88 -2.85
CA PRO A 223 -6.27 -10.36 -1.65
C PRO A 223 -4.98 -9.59 -1.93
N GLN A 224 -4.55 -9.46 -3.19
CA GLN A 224 -3.28 -8.81 -3.57
C GLN A 224 -3.38 -7.29 -3.75
N THR A 225 -4.56 -6.78 -4.06
CA THR A 225 -4.81 -5.36 -4.27
C THR A 225 -6.31 -5.07 -4.17
N GLU A 226 -6.64 -3.85 -3.79
CA GLU A 226 -8.01 -3.33 -3.81
C GLU A 226 -8.30 -2.54 -5.09
N SER A 227 -7.31 -2.40 -5.99
CA SER A 227 -7.37 -1.59 -7.22
C SER A 227 -7.85 -0.14 -7.01
N VAL A 228 -7.51 0.44 -5.87
CA VAL A 228 -7.78 1.83 -5.54
C VAL A 228 -6.54 2.67 -5.83
N ASN A 229 -6.61 3.56 -6.82
CA ASN A 229 -5.50 4.43 -7.18
C ASN A 229 -5.10 5.31 -5.99
N LYS A 230 -3.80 5.45 -5.77
CA LYS A 230 -3.22 6.28 -4.69
C LYS A 230 -2.42 7.46 -5.21
N SER A 231 -2.04 7.44 -6.49
CA SER A 231 -1.30 8.50 -7.18
C SER A 231 -2.06 8.96 -8.41
N PHE A 232 -1.77 10.17 -8.87
CA PHE A 232 -2.24 10.67 -10.15
C PHE A 232 -1.72 9.80 -11.29
N SER A 233 -2.56 9.58 -12.29
CA SER A 233 -2.20 8.91 -13.54
C SER A 233 -2.62 9.78 -14.71
N VAL A 234 -1.71 10.01 -15.66
CA VAL A 234 -1.99 10.72 -16.91
C VAL A 234 -2.85 9.89 -17.87
N ARG A 235 -2.98 8.60 -17.62
CA ARG A 235 -3.83 7.74 -18.42
C ARG A 235 -5.23 7.77 -17.83
N MET A 236 -6.20 8.23 -18.62
CA MET A 236 -7.59 8.01 -18.28
C MET A 236 -7.84 6.51 -18.14
N ASP A 237 -8.05 6.09 -16.92
CA ASP A 237 -8.37 4.71 -16.56
C ASP A 237 -9.83 4.40 -16.95
N ARG A 238 -10.21 3.14 -16.84
CA ARG A 238 -11.59 2.67 -17.05
C ARG A 238 -12.62 3.44 -16.22
N LEU A 239 -12.23 3.87 -15.03
CA LEU A 239 -13.06 4.60 -14.07
C LEU A 239 -13.43 6.00 -14.59
N ASP A 240 -12.44 6.77 -15.05
CA ASP A 240 -12.65 8.09 -15.66
C ASP A 240 -13.55 7.98 -16.91
N ARG A 241 -13.27 6.99 -17.78
CA ARG A 241 -14.04 6.78 -19.02
C ARG A 241 -15.50 6.44 -18.74
N MET A 242 -15.74 5.56 -17.77
CA MET A 242 -17.11 5.19 -17.39
C MET A 242 -17.87 6.37 -16.80
N ALA A 243 -17.18 7.23 -16.04
CA ALA A 243 -17.79 8.45 -15.52
C ALA A 243 -18.26 9.38 -16.65
N GLN A 244 -17.52 9.48 -17.78
CA GLN A 244 -17.93 10.32 -18.92
C GLN A 244 -19.17 9.80 -19.65
N LEU A 245 -19.62 8.57 -19.38
CA LEU A 245 -20.90 8.04 -19.86
C LEU A 245 -22.10 8.44 -19.00
N GLY A 246 -21.90 9.28 -17.98
CA GLY A 246 -22.95 9.79 -17.11
C GLY A 246 -23.17 9.02 -15.82
N PHE A 247 -22.16 8.30 -15.35
CA PHE A 247 -22.16 7.61 -14.06
C PHE A 247 -21.34 8.38 -13.01
N VAL A 248 -21.73 8.27 -11.75
CA VAL A 248 -20.76 8.41 -10.65
C VAL A 248 -20.10 7.07 -10.48
N VAL A 249 -18.78 7.01 -10.63
CA VAL A 249 -18.01 5.75 -10.54
C VAL A 249 -17.20 5.75 -9.29
N ILE A 250 -17.24 4.65 -8.53
CA ILE A 250 -16.41 4.49 -7.33
C ILE A 250 -15.55 3.25 -7.43
N THR A 251 -14.41 3.31 -6.77
CA THR A 251 -13.62 2.16 -6.38
C THR A 251 -13.22 2.32 -4.92
N LEU A 252 -13.24 1.24 -4.16
CA LEU A 252 -12.89 1.27 -2.75
C LEU A 252 -12.33 -0.07 -2.30
N GLY A 253 -11.59 -0.04 -1.19
CA GLY A 253 -11.13 -1.24 -0.51
C GLY A 253 -12.26 -2.00 0.17
N ASN A 254 -11.95 -3.22 0.57
CA ASN A 254 -12.80 -4.05 1.44
C ASN A 254 -11.92 -4.81 2.42
N ARG A 255 -12.45 -5.23 3.54
CA ARG A 255 -11.71 -6.12 4.46
C ARG A 255 -11.22 -7.34 3.68
N GLY A 256 -9.95 -7.68 3.86
CA GLY A 256 -9.28 -8.76 3.13
C GLY A 256 -8.64 -8.36 1.80
N GLY A 257 -8.83 -7.12 1.34
CA GLY A 257 -8.47 -6.71 -0.02
C GLY A 257 -6.99 -6.37 -0.25
N HIS A 258 -6.23 -6.04 0.79
CA HIS A 258 -4.86 -5.54 0.59
C HIS A 258 -3.87 -6.00 1.68
N PRO A 259 -2.67 -6.48 1.28
CA PRO A 259 -1.65 -6.98 2.23
C PRO A 259 -0.95 -5.88 3.05
N HIS A 260 -0.96 -4.61 2.61
CA HIS A 260 -0.26 -3.50 3.28
C HIS A 260 -1.01 -2.93 4.50
N ARG A 261 -1.98 -3.66 5.01
CA ARG A 261 -2.65 -3.42 6.29
C ARG A 261 -2.23 -4.50 7.29
N SER A 262 -2.93 -4.59 8.43
CA SER A 262 -2.66 -5.67 9.38
C SER A 262 -3.01 -7.05 8.77
N LYS A 263 -2.36 -8.08 9.26
CA LYS A 263 -2.68 -9.46 8.88
C LYS A 263 -4.13 -9.82 9.19
N TRP A 264 -4.73 -9.24 10.24
CA TRP A 264 -6.16 -9.36 10.53
C TRP A 264 -7.05 -8.82 9.42
N TYR A 265 -6.74 -7.64 8.94
CA TYR A 265 -7.45 -7.05 7.81
C TYR A 265 -7.27 -7.90 6.55
N HIS A 266 -6.03 -8.24 6.22
CA HIS A 266 -5.70 -8.98 4.99
C HIS A 266 -6.30 -10.40 4.97
N ASN A 267 -6.35 -11.07 6.12
CA ASN A 267 -6.85 -12.44 6.22
C ASN A 267 -8.38 -12.53 6.46
N TYR A 268 -9.11 -11.42 6.38
CA TYR A 268 -10.56 -11.42 6.61
C TYR A 268 -11.31 -12.42 5.71
N GLY A 269 -10.88 -12.53 4.44
CA GLY A 269 -11.45 -13.49 3.48
C GLY A 269 -10.81 -14.88 3.49
N TYR A 270 -9.92 -15.20 4.45
CA TYR A 270 -9.24 -16.50 4.47
C TYR A 270 -10.24 -17.66 4.55
N GLY A 271 -10.14 -18.59 3.58
CA GLY A 271 -11.06 -19.72 3.46
C GLY A 271 -12.39 -19.41 2.75
N ASN A 272 -12.67 -18.12 2.44
CA ASN A 272 -13.83 -17.69 1.67
C ASN A 272 -13.44 -16.49 0.78
N LEU A 273 -12.82 -16.75 -0.36
CA LEU A 273 -12.28 -15.71 -1.25
C LEU A 273 -13.30 -15.20 -2.30
N ARG A 274 -14.57 -15.56 -2.19
CA ARG A 274 -15.55 -15.19 -3.21
C ARG A 274 -16.28 -13.89 -2.88
N ASP A 275 -17.14 -13.95 -1.90
CA ASP A 275 -18.15 -12.91 -1.63
C ASP A 275 -17.81 -12.04 -0.41
N TYR A 276 -16.67 -12.27 0.22
CA TYR A 276 -16.31 -11.66 1.50
C TYR A 276 -16.27 -10.12 1.50
N GLY A 277 -16.07 -9.50 0.33
CA GLY A 277 -16.03 -8.04 0.20
C GLY A 277 -17.38 -7.39 -0.12
N LEU A 278 -18.42 -8.14 -0.51
CA LEU A 278 -19.69 -7.57 -1.01
C LEU A 278 -20.46 -6.79 0.05
N ALA A 279 -20.47 -7.26 1.30
CA ALA A 279 -21.14 -6.56 2.39
C ALA A 279 -20.54 -5.16 2.61
N ASP A 280 -19.21 -5.04 2.60
CA ASP A 280 -18.50 -3.77 2.71
C ASP A 280 -18.84 -2.84 1.55
N LYS A 281 -18.86 -3.37 0.32
CA LYS A 281 -19.18 -2.62 -0.91
C LYS A 281 -20.60 -2.04 -0.86
N LYS A 282 -21.58 -2.88 -0.57
CA LYS A 282 -22.97 -2.46 -0.42
C LYS A 282 -23.13 -1.38 0.65
N TYR A 283 -22.56 -1.60 1.83
CA TYR A 283 -22.69 -0.68 2.96
C TYR A 283 -22.07 0.69 2.65
N VAL A 284 -20.95 0.73 1.93
CA VAL A 284 -20.33 1.99 1.50
C VAL A 284 -21.16 2.71 0.43
N ALA A 285 -21.74 2.00 -0.53
CA ALA A 285 -22.65 2.59 -1.50
C ALA A 285 -23.85 3.30 -0.82
N GLU A 286 -24.44 2.66 0.20
CA GLU A 286 -25.52 3.24 1.00
C GLU A 286 -25.05 4.49 1.79
N GLN A 287 -23.87 4.43 2.43
CA GLN A 287 -23.29 5.59 3.12
C GLN A 287 -23.07 6.78 2.18
N LEU A 288 -22.54 6.53 0.98
CA LEU A 288 -22.30 7.58 -0.02
C LEU A 288 -23.59 8.17 -0.53
N ALA A 289 -24.61 7.37 -0.79
CA ALA A 289 -25.94 7.87 -1.22
C ALA A 289 -26.63 8.69 -0.12
N ASN A 290 -26.47 8.32 1.14
CA ASN A 290 -26.97 9.12 2.27
C ASN A 290 -26.24 10.45 2.42
N LYS A 291 -24.96 10.51 2.06
CA LYS A 291 -24.12 11.71 2.14
C LYS A 291 -24.29 12.63 0.93
N HIS A 292 -24.57 12.09 -0.25
CA HIS A 292 -24.55 12.79 -1.52
C HIS A 292 -25.88 12.62 -2.26
N SER A 293 -26.70 13.68 -2.30
CA SER A 293 -28.04 13.70 -2.93
C SER A 293 -28.02 13.40 -4.43
N PHE A 294 -26.89 13.61 -5.09
CA PHE A 294 -26.70 13.32 -6.51
C PHE A 294 -26.56 11.83 -6.84
N ILE A 295 -26.38 10.93 -5.86
CA ILE A 295 -26.32 9.47 -6.09
C ILE A 295 -27.73 8.89 -6.10
N ASP A 296 -28.10 8.19 -7.18
CA ASP A 296 -29.33 7.41 -7.27
C ASP A 296 -29.11 5.99 -6.78
N ILE A 297 -29.39 5.73 -5.50
CA ILE A 297 -29.20 4.40 -4.88
C ILE A 297 -30.09 3.31 -5.48
N ASN A 298 -31.15 3.69 -6.23
CA ASN A 298 -31.98 2.70 -6.92
C ASN A 298 -31.38 2.24 -8.27
N LYS A 299 -30.26 2.85 -8.68
CA LYS A 299 -29.55 2.56 -9.92
C LYS A 299 -28.07 2.31 -9.61
N VAL A 300 -27.78 1.17 -9.00
CA VAL A 300 -26.42 0.75 -8.67
C VAL A 300 -26.01 -0.41 -9.58
N GLY A 301 -24.86 -0.27 -10.19
CA GLY A 301 -24.20 -1.30 -10.98
C GLY A 301 -22.84 -1.65 -10.39
N ILE A 302 -22.39 -2.88 -10.66
CA ILE A 302 -21.06 -3.38 -10.28
C ILE A 302 -20.39 -4.00 -11.50
N TYR A 303 -19.10 -3.77 -11.65
CA TYR A 303 -18.30 -4.43 -12.68
C TYR A 303 -16.86 -4.62 -12.22
N GLY A 304 -16.15 -5.55 -12.81
CA GLY A 304 -14.77 -5.84 -12.45
C GLY A 304 -14.03 -6.59 -13.54
N HIS A 305 -12.74 -6.81 -13.31
CA HIS A 305 -11.87 -7.57 -14.20
C HIS A 305 -11.21 -8.70 -13.42
N SER A 306 -10.95 -9.86 -14.08
CA SER A 306 -10.30 -11.02 -13.45
C SER A 306 -11.03 -11.43 -12.16
N GLY A 307 -10.37 -11.45 -11.01
CA GLY A 307 -10.99 -11.73 -9.71
C GLY A 307 -12.15 -10.80 -9.35
N GLY A 308 -12.21 -9.60 -9.91
CA GLY A 308 -13.36 -8.70 -9.76
C GLY A 308 -14.53 -9.01 -10.70
N GLY A 309 -14.29 -9.80 -11.76
CA GLY A 309 -15.33 -10.29 -12.67
C GLY A 309 -15.88 -11.67 -12.30
N PHE A 310 -15.26 -12.31 -11.32
CA PHE A 310 -15.59 -13.64 -10.84
C PHE A 310 -16.56 -13.57 -9.67
#